data_c3c97fc2c2c01321a4539e7554b0838f
#
_entry.id   c3c97fc2c2c01321a4539e7554b0838f
#
_cell.length_a   1.000
_cell.length_b   1.000
_cell.length_c   1.000
_cell.angle_alpha   90.00
_cell.angle_beta   90.00
_cell.angle_gamma   90.00
#
_symmetry.space_group_name_H-M   'P 1'
#
loop_
_entity.id
_entity.type
_entity.pdbx_description
1 polymer ?
#
loop_
_entity_poly.entity_id
_entity_poly.type
_entity_poly.pdbx_seq_one_letter_code
_entity_poly.pdbx_strand_id
1 'polypeptide(L)'
;ANGWPDKNSFPPILPHIPIDILQFVWYNNAEVRAMLIDSVVQKEAVRNEQMILQYESLIEALPKGSIACRKNGYYYLRYRENGKLYDKYIGKDTDTVDTIREKLALRKHYTEMLSALKQEQKTIHKLLEELA
;
A
#
# COMPACT_ATOMS: atom_id res chain seq x y z
N ALA A 1 -25.50 -10.16 28.66
CA ALA A 1 -24.61 -10.69 27.64
C ALA A 1 -24.83 -12.19 27.47
N ASN A 2 -24.98 -12.64 26.28
CA ASN A 2 -25.25 -14.02 25.94
C ASN A 2 -23.99 -14.82 25.58
N GLY A 3 -22.81 -14.26 25.74
CA GLY A 3 -21.56 -14.92 25.46
C GLY A 3 -21.17 -14.98 23.97
N TRP A 4 -21.98 -14.46 23.09
CA TRP A 4 -21.65 -14.42 21.66
C TRP A 4 -20.74 -13.23 21.33
N PRO A 5 -19.75 -13.41 20.43
CA PRO A 5 -18.91 -12.30 19.99
C PRO A 5 -19.75 -11.29 19.20
N ASP A 6 -19.32 -10.04 19.20
CA ASP A 6 -19.92 -8.98 18.40
C ASP A 6 -19.79 -9.31 16.92
N LYS A 7 -20.78 -8.94 16.13
CA LYS A 7 -20.76 -9.10 14.67
C LYS A 7 -19.51 -8.46 14.03
N ASN A 8 -19.01 -7.37 14.60
CA ASN A 8 -17.83 -6.68 14.11
C ASN A 8 -16.52 -7.41 14.39
N SER A 9 -16.53 -8.44 15.27
CA SER A 9 -15.33 -9.23 15.56
C SER A 9 -15.15 -10.40 14.60
N PHE A 10 -16.07 -10.63 13.67
CA PHE A 10 -15.93 -11.66 12.66
C PHE A 10 -15.14 -11.17 11.45
N PRO A 11 -14.29 -12.05 10.88
CA PRO A 11 -13.62 -11.72 9.62
C PRO A 11 -14.64 -11.51 8.49
N PRO A 12 -14.55 -10.44 7.70
CA PRO A 12 -15.49 -10.16 6.61
C PRO A 12 -15.17 -10.93 5.33
N ILE A 13 -14.84 -12.21 5.41
CA ILE A 13 -14.27 -12.98 4.31
C ILE A 13 -15.24 -13.92 3.61
N LEU A 14 -16.35 -14.26 4.22
CA LEU A 14 -17.29 -15.25 3.66
C LEU A 14 -18.68 -14.64 3.57
N PRO A 15 -18.91 -13.67 2.64
CA PRO A 15 -20.19 -12.96 2.56
C PRO A 15 -21.35 -13.84 2.13
N HIS A 16 -21.07 -15.00 1.54
CA HIS A 16 -22.08 -15.98 1.09
C HIS A 16 -22.54 -16.93 2.20
N ILE A 17 -21.88 -16.92 3.36
CA ILE A 17 -22.26 -17.75 4.50
C ILE A 17 -23.14 -16.93 5.45
N PRO A 18 -24.32 -17.42 5.88
CA PRO A 18 -25.15 -16.72 6.84
C PRO A 18 -24.39 -16.44 8.15
N ILE A 19 -24.59 -15.25 8.69
CA ILE A 19 -23.90 -14.81 9.92
C ILE A 19 -24.20 -15.76 11.09
N ASP A 20 -25.41 -16.27 11.19
CA ASP A 20 -25.81 -17.15 12.28
C ASP A 20 -24.99 -18.46 12.28
N ILE A 21 -24.78 -19.04 11.10
CA ILE A 21 -23.94 -20.23 10.95
C ILE A 21 -22.49 -19.92 11.26
N LEU A 22 -21.97 -18.83 10.72
CA LEU A 22 -20.60 -18.39 10.94
C LEU A 22 -20.36 -18.10 12.42
N GLN A 23 -21.31 -17.47 13.09
CA GLN A 23 -21.24 -17.15 14.50
C GLN A 23 -21.24 -18.41 15.36
N PHE A 24 -22.07 -19.38 15.05
CA PHE A 24 -22.12 -20.68 15.73
C PHE A 24 -20.77 -21.41 15.64
N VAL A 25 -20.23 -21.51 14.43
CA VAL A 25 -18.95 -22.20 14.18
C VAL A 25 -17.81 -21.45 14.87
N TRP A 26 -17.77 -20.13 14.77
CA TRP A 26 -16.76 -19.30 15.41
C TRP A 26 -16.72 -19.51 16.92
N TYR A 27 -17.89 -19.53 17.55
CA TYR A 27 -17.97 -19.63 19.01
C TYR A 27 -17.65 -21.04 19.53
N ASN A 28 -18.07 -22.09 18.82
CA ASN A 28 -18.03 -23.44 19.32
C ASN A 28 -16.83 -24.28 18.85
N ASN A 29 -16.04 -23.79 17.89
CA ASN A 29 -14.95 -24.57 17.33
C ASN A 29 -13.67 -23.75 17.15
N ALA A 30 -12.72 -23.95 18.07
CA ALA A 30 -11.44 -23.24 18.06
C ALA A 30 -10.59 -23.55 16.81
N GLU A 31 -10.65 -24.79 16.32
CA GLU A 31 -9.89 -25.18 15.11
C GLU A 31 -10.43 -24.47 13.88
N VAL A 32 -11.76 -24.39 13.75
CA VAL A 32 -12.40 -23.68 12.64
C VAL A 32 -12.10 -22.18 12.73
N ARG A 33 -12.12 -21.61 13.93
CA ARG A 33 -11.71 -20.19 14.12
C ARG A 33 -10.29 -19.95 13.63
N ALA A 34 -9.36 -20.81 14.03
CA ALA A 34 -7.95 -20.70 13.62
C ALA A 34 -7.82 -20.83 12.09
N MET A 35 -8.56 -21.77 11.49
CA MET A 35 -8.56 -21.96 10.05
C MET A 35 -9.12 -20.75 9.30
N LEU A 36 -10.20 -20.14 9.80
CA LEU A 36 -10.78 -18.93 9.21
C LEU A 36 -9.84 -17.75 9.29
N ILE A 37 -9.20 -17.53 10.44
CA ILE A 37 -8.23 -16.47 10.64
C ILE A 37 -7.04 -16.66 9.68
N ASP A 38 -6.51 -17.88 9.59
CA ASP A 38 -5.42 -18.20 8.68
C ASP A 38 -5.80 -17.87 7.22
N SER A 39 -7.01 -18.27 6.81
CA SER A 39 -7.53 -17.96 5.48
C SER A 39 -7.59 -16.44 5.21
N VAL A 40 -8.06 -15.65 6.19
CA VAL A 40 -8.07 -14.18 6.06
C VAL A 40 -6.67 -13.63 5.88
N VAL A 41 -5.75 -14.04 6.73
CA VAL A 41 -4.37 -13.54 6.71
C VAL A 41 -3.69 -13.91 5.40
N GLN A 42 -3.90 -15.12 4.89
CA GLN A 42 -3.36 -15.53 3.59
C GLN A 42 -3.91 -14.68 2.44
N LYS A 43 -5.21 -14.37 2.44
CA LYS A 43 -5.81 -13.51 1.42
C LYS A 43 -5.27 -12.08 1.50
N GLU A 44 -5.08 -11.56 2.69
CA GLU A 44 -4.48 -10.25 2.89
C GLU A 44 -3.02 -10.23 2.46
N ALA A 45 -2.28 -11.33 2.64
CA ALA A 45 -0.90 -11.45 2.14
C ALA A 45 -0.85 -11.33 0.63
N VAL A 46 -1.74 -12.00 -0.09
CA VAL A 46 -1.82 -11.90 -1.55
C VAL A 46 -2.21 -10.49 -1.99
N ARG A 47 -3.23 -9.91 -1.37
CA ARG A 47 -3.66 -8.54 -1.67
C ARG A 47 -2.53 -7.53 -1.44
N ASN A 48 -1.84 -7.64 -0.32
CA ASN A 48 -0.71 -6.78 0.03
C ASN A 48 0.40 -6.87 -1.02
N GLU A 49 0.78 -8.07 -1.42
CA GLU A 49 1.81 -8.28 -2.44
C GLU A 49 1.42 -7.67 -3.78
N GLN A 50 0.16 -7.86 -4.20
CA GLN A 50 -0.35 -7.27 -5.44
C GLN A 50 -0.32 -5.73 -5.40
N MET A 51 -0.70 -5.15 -4.27
CA MET A 51 -0.67 -3.69 -4.08
C MET A 51 0.76 -3.15 -4.08
N ILE A 52 1.70 -3.86 -3.48
CA ILE A 52 3.12 -3.47 -3.51
C ILE A 52 3.62 -3.41 -4.96
N LEU A 53 3.35 -4.44 -5.74
CA LEU A 53 3.76 -4.47 -7.16
C LEU A 53 3.10 -3.34 -7.95
N GLN A 54 1.83 -3.06 -7.69
CA GLN A 54 1.11 -1.99 -8.37
C GLN A 54 1.70 -0.62 -8.04
N TYR A 55 1.97 -0.34 -6.77
CA TYR A 55 2.58 0.94 -6.38
C TYR A 55 4.01 1.10 -6.89
N GLU A 56 4.79 0.02 -6.91
CA GLU A 56 6.13 0.06 -7.50
C GLU A 56 6.07 0.45 -8.98
N SER A 57 5.14 -0.12 -9.73
CA SER A 57 4.92 0.21 -11.14
C SER A 57 4.49 1.67 -11.32
N LEU A 58 3.56 2.17 -10.50
CA LEU A 58 3.10 3.55 -10.54
C LEU A 58 4.23 4.54 -10.24
N ILE A 59 5.09 4.20 -9.29
CA ILE A 59 6.24 5.04 -8.92
C ILE A 59 7.25 5.12 -10.07
N GLU A 60 7.54 4.01 -10.74
CA GLU A 60 8.46 4.00 -11.88
C GLU A 60 7.98 4.86 -13.03
N ALA A 61 6.66 4.96 -13.24
CA ALA A 61 6.07 5.75 -14.31
C ALA A 61 6.14 7.27 -14.04
N LEU A 62 6.47 7.68 -12.82
CA LEU A 62 6.50 9.09 -12.42
C LEU A 62 7.93 9.63 -12.40
N PRO A 63 8.11 10.94 -12.70
CA PRO A 63 9.43 11.56 -12.59
C PRO A 63 9.90 11.60 -11.14
N LYS A 64 11.20 11.55 -10.96
CA LYS A 64 11.84 11.67 -9.63
C LYS A 64 12.71 12.92 -9.58
N GLY A 65 12.99 13.42 -8.38
CA GLY A 65 13.87 14.54 -8.17
C GLY A 65 13.18 15.77 -7.61
N SER A 66 13.80 16.90 -7.81
CA SER A 66 13.31 18.20 -7.32
C SER A 66 13.41 19.26 -8.41
N ILE A 67 12.52 20.25 -8.33
CA ILE A 67 12.54 21.38 -9.26
C ILE A 67 13.47 22.45 -8.70
N ALA A 68 14.40 22.90 -9.55
CA ALA A 68 15.31 24.00 -9.25
C ALA A 68 15.07 25.15 -10.23
N CYS A 69 14.97 26.37 -9.72
CA CYS A 69 14.90 27.57 -10.53
C CYS A 69 16.27 28.24 -10.53
N ARG A 70 16.85 28.47 -11.70
CA ARG A 70 18.12 29.20 -11.84
C ARG A 70 17.89 30.70 -11.93
N LYS A 71 18.98 31.48 -11.76
CA LYS A 71 18.94 32.94 -11.76
C LYS A 71 18.34 33.57 -13.02
N ASN A 72 18.40 32.85 -14.15
CA ASN A 72 17.81 33.28 -15.42
C ASN A 72 16.30 33.06 -15.53
N GLY A 73 15.65 32.52 -14.48
CA GLY A 73 14.23 32.22 -14.47
C GLY A 73 13.86 30.92 -15.15
N TYR A 74 14.80 30.12 -15.56
CA TYR A 74 14.55 28.82 -16.13
C TYR A 74 14.50 27.73 -15.07
N TYR A 75 13.58 26.79 -15.24
CA TYR A 75 13.38 25.69 -14.32
C TYR A 75 14.05 24.42 -14.84
N TYR A 76 14.59 23.64 -13.92
CA TYR A 76 15.26 22.37 -14.19
C TYR A 76 14.76 21.32 -13.21
N LEU A 77 14.62 20.08 -13.70
CA LEU A 77 14.37 18.92 -12.86
C LEU A 77 15.72 18.30 -12.51
N ARG A 78 16.06 18.33 -11.23
CA ARG A 78 17.31 17.77 -10.71
C ARG A 78 17.03 16.40 -10.10
N TYR A 79 17.72 15.39 -10.59
CA TYR A 79 17.56 14.03 -10.10
C TYR A 79 18.88 13.27 -10.12
N ARG A 80 18.95 12.19 -9.33
CA ARG A 80 20.12 11.29 -9.32
C ARG A 80 19.73 9.97 -9.98
N GLU A 81 20.65 9.45 -10.78
CA GLU A 81 20.49 8.16 -11.43
C GLU A 81 21.88 7.52 -11.50
N ASN A 82 21.99 6.27 -11.01
CA ASN A 82 23.25 5.53 -10.96
C ASN A 82 24.39 6.31 -10.28
N GLY A 83 24.07 7.07 -9.23
CA GLY A 83 25.02 7.85 -8.49
C GLY A 83 25.42 9.18 -9.12
N LYS A 84 24.90 9.50 -10.30
CA LYS A 84 25.16 10.75 -11.00
C LYS A 84 23.99 11.72 -10.85
N LEU A 85 24.33 13.00 -10.74
CA LEU A 85 23.36 14.09 -10.67
C LEU A 85 23.08 14.62 -12.09
N TYR A 86 21.79 14.67 -12.43
CA TYR A 86 21.33 15.18 -13.72
C TYR A 86 20.44 16.40 -13.53
N ASP A 87 20.54 17.37 -14.43
CA ASP A 87 19.63 18.50 -14.52
C ASP A 87 18.93 18.43 -15.88
N LYS A 88 17.63 18.16 -15.86
CA LYS A 88 16.82 18.16 -17.07
C LYS A 88 16.11 19.50 -17.23
N TYR A 89 16.34 20.15 -18.37
CA TYR A 89 15.71 21.43 -18.67
C TYR A 89 14.19 21.28 -18.80
N ILE A 90 13.45 22.15 -18.12
CA ILE A 90 11.97 22.19 -18.20
C ILE A 90 11.54 23.42 -19.01
N GLY A 91 12.08 24.59 -18.73
CA GLY A 91 11.73 25.84 -19.37
C GLY A 91 11.24 26.91 -18.40
N LYS A 92 10.56 27.91 -18.96
CA LYS A 92 9.93 29.00 -18.19
C LYS A 92 8.40 28.80 -18.03
N ASP A 93 7.83 27.84 -18.72
CA ASP A 93 6.38 27.61 -18.71
C ASP A 93 5.93 27.12 -17.35
N THR A 94 5.17 27.96 -16.65
CA THR A 94 4.65 27.64 -15.31
C THR A 94 3.69 26.47 -15.31
N ASP A 95 2.92 26.28 -16.38
CA ASP A 95 1.97 25.14 -16.47
C ASP A 95 2.71 23.82 -16.53
N THR A 96 3.79 23.75 -17.33
CA THR A 96 4.64 22.55 -17.39
C THR A 96 5.31 22.29 -16.06
N VAL A 97 5.82 23.31 -15.40
CA VAL A 97 6.46 23.21 -14.08
C VAL A 97 5.46 22.72 -13.04
N ASP A 98 4.24 23.25 -13.03
CA ASP A 98 3.20 22.85 -12.10
C ASP A 98 2.77 21.40 -12.32
N THR A 99 2.67 20.96 -13.58
CA THR A 99 2.38 19.56 -13.91
C THR A 99 3.45 18.62 -13.36
N ILE A 100 4.73 19.01 -13.48
CA ILE A 100 5.84 18.21 -12.95
C ILE A 100 5.80 18.19 -11.42
N ARG A 101 5.50 19.33 -10.79
CA ARG A 101 5.35 19.40 -9.32
C ARG A 101 4.26 18.47 -8.82
N GLU A 102 3.13 18.43 -9.50
CA GLU A 102 2.03 17.51 -9.16
C GLU A 102 2.47 16.05 -9.25
N LYS A 103 3.19 15.70 -10.32
CA LYS A 103 3.71 14.35 -10.49
C LYS A 103 4.73 13.97 -9.43
N LEU A 104 5.60 14.91 -9.03
CA LEU A 104 6.57 14.69 -7.96
C LEU A 104 5.87 14.50 -6.61
N ALA A 105 4.84 15.30 -6.34
CA ALA A 105 4.04 15.15 -5.12
C ALA A 105 3.31 13.81 -5.10
N LEU A 106 2.75 13.39 -6.23
CA LEU A 106 2.09 12.11 -6.37
C LEU A 106 3.06 10.94 -6.16
N ARG A 107 4.27 11.04 -6.71
CA ARG A 107 5.32 10.04 -6.48
C ARG A 107 5.68 9.93 -5.00
N LYS A 108 5.80 11.05 -4.31
CA LYS A 108 6.07 11.07 -2.87
C LYS A 108 4.95 10.37 -2.11
N HIS A 109 3.70 10.67 -2.44
CA HIS A 109 2.55 10.03 -1.83
C HIS A 109 2.57 8.51 -2.03
N TYR A 110 2.80 8.06 -3.26
CA TYR A 110 2.88 6.63 -3.58
C TYR A 110 4.05 5.95 -2.87
N THR A 111 5.17 6.63 -2.73
CA THR A 111 6.33 6.10 -1.99
C THR A 111 6.00 5.91 -0.51
N GLU A 112 5.26 6.84 0.09
CA GLU A 112 4.78 6.71 1.47
C GLU A 112 3.80 5.55 1.62
N MET A 113 2.89 5.39 0.68
CA MET A 113 1.94 4.26 0.65
C MET A 113 2.67 2.93 0.49
N LEU A 114 3.68 2.88 -0.38
CA LEU A 114 4.49 1.68 -0.56
C LEU A 114 5.23 1.30 0.72
N SER A 115 5.79 2.29 1.42
CA SER A 115 6.45 2.07 2.71
C SER A 115 5.48 1.47 3.74
N ALA A 116 4.26 2.02 3.82
CA ALA A 116 3.22 1.49 4.71
C ALA A 116 2.84 0.05 4.36
N LEU A 117 2.71 -0.25 3.07
CA LEU A 117 2.41 -1.60 2.59
C LEU A 117 3.53 -2.60 2.93
N LYS A 118 4.78 -2.19 2.85
CA LYS A 118 5.92 -3.04 3.23
C LYS A 118 5.96 -3.31 4.73
N GLN A 119 5.57 -2.34 5.56
CA GLN A 119 5.42 -2.58 7.00
C GLN A 119 4.27 -3.54 7.30
N GLU A 120 3.14 -3.37 6.63
CA GLU A 120 2.02 -4.29 6.70
C GLU A 120 2.43 -5.71 6.29
N GLN A 121 3.23 -5.84 5.23
CA GLN A 121 3.76 -7.12 4.77
C GLN A 121 4.55 -7.84 5.85
N LYS A 122 5.40 -7.13 6.58
CA LYS A 122 6.16 -7.70 7.70
C LYS A 122 5.24 -8.22 8.80
N THR A 123 4.20 -7.45 9.13
CA THR A 123 3.21 -7.85 10.12
C THR A 123 2.45 -9.10 9.67
N ILE A 124 2.03 -9.14 8.42
CA ILE A 124 1.32 -10.30 7.84
C ILE A 124 2.20 -11.54 7.89
N HIS A 125 3.46 -11.45 7.48
CA HIS A 125 4.38 -12.58 7.51
C HIS A 125 4.59 -13.12 8.94
N LYS A 126 4.68 -12.22 9.91
CA LYS A 126 4.80 -12.59 11.30
C LYS A 126 3.55 -13.32 11.80
N LEU A 127 2.37 -12.84 11.44
CA LEU A 127 1.11 -13.49 11.79
C LEU A 127 1.01 -14.89 11.16
N LEU A 128 1.41 -15.04 9.90
CA LEU A 128 1.43 -16.34 9.23
C LEU A 128 2.38 -17.33 9.91
N GLU A 129 3.54 -16.88 10.36
CA GLU A 129 4.47 -17.71 11.13
C GLU A 129 3.85 -18.17 12.45
N GLU A 130 3.13 -17.29 13.15
CA GLU A 130 2.46 -17.61 14.41
C GLU A 130 1.31 -18.59 14.23
N LEU A 131 0.64 -18.56 13.07
CA LEU A 131 -0.48 -19.44 12.73
C LEU A 131 -0.05 -20.80 12.18
N ALA A 132 1.19 -20.93 11.80
CA ALA A 132 1.72 -22.17 11.21
C ALA A 132 1.90 -23.29 12.24
#